data_1f756a4eeb174f7494f7333ba5a5ca55
#
_entry.id   1f756a4eeb174f7494f7333ba5a5ca55
#
_cell.length_a   1.000
_cell.length_b   1.000
_cell.length_c   1.000
_cell.angle_alpha   90.00
_cell.angle_beta   90.00
_cell.angle_gamma   90.00
#
_symmetry.space_group_name_H-M   'P 1'
#
loop_
_entity.id
_entity.type
_entity.pdbx_description
1 polymer ?
#
loop_
_entity_poly.entity_id
_entity_poly.type
_entity_poly.pdbx_seq_one_letter_code
_entity_poly.pdbx_strand_id
1 'polypeptide(L)'
;MTRGAACQFACGRRLGLGPVLALLVALSAIMTLLWSPASPAEERMQLGAPEGLGIGIGREFRSSVGDRVFFPDRSAELSTRARLAIDAQAQWLKHKPGLTVLVEGHADDSGTSDDNMQLSRQRADAVRVRLIEFGIAAERIRITALGRNQTVAVCSGLLCAAQNRRAVTIVRPGMPVPATTPAAARKAEGAGELWRRAARQLF
;
A
#
# COMPACT_ATOMS: atom_id res chain seq x y z
N MET A 1 -98.21 -30.07 -31.11
CA MET A 1 -97.79 -29.73 -32.48
C MET A 1 -96.30 -29.34 -32.36
N THR A 2 -95.54 -30.16 -33.04
CA THR A 2 -94.34 -29.96 -33.86
C THR A 2 -93.05 -29.52 -33.09
N ARG A 3 -92.15 -30.48 -32.96
CA ARG A 3 -90.87 -30.61 -33.70
C ARG A 3 -89.84 -29.52 -33.35
N GLY A 4 -88.64 -29.71 -33.07
CA GLY A 4 -87.75 -30.84 -33.39
C GLY A 4 -86.33 -30.30 -33.32
N ALA A 5 -85.47 -31.24 -33.28
CA ALA A 5 -84.10 -31.17 -33.76
C ALA A 5 -82.99 -30.81 -32.82
N ALA A 6 -82.29 -31.85 -32.49
CA ALA A 6 -80.93 -31.95 -32.05
C ALA A 6 -79.90 -31.26 -32.96
N CYS A 7 -78.81 -30.79 -32.41
CA CYS A 7 -77.55 -30.87 -33.07
C CYS A 7 -76.39 -30.90 -31.99
N GLN A 8 -75.83 -32.08 -31.91
CA GLN A 8 -74.52 -32.34 -31.34
C GLN A 8 -73.44 -31.65 -32.17
N PHE A 9 -72.51 -30.96 -31.48
CA PHE A 9 -71.14 -30.94 -32.03
C PHE A 9 -70.20 -30.86 -30.84
N ALA A 10 -69.75 -32.03 -30.50
CA ALA A 10 -68.51 -32.15 -29.70
C ALA A 10 -67.33 -31.70 -30.55
N CYS A 11 -66.60 -30.70 -30.17
CA CYS A 11 -65.30 -30.46 -30.72
C CYS A 11 -64.34 -30.26 -29.55
N GLY A 12 -63.86 -31.37 -29.00
CA GLY A 12 -62.80 -31.45 -28.08
C GLY A 12 -61.47 -31.05 -28.75
N ARG A 13 -61.07 -29.80 -28.64
CA ARG A 13 -59.70 -29.40 -28.90
C ARG A 13 -58.84 -29.80 -27.70
N ARG A 14 -58.25 -30.98 -27.82
CA ARG A 14 -57.08 -31.33 -26.98
C ARG A 14 -55.92 -30.39 -27.33
N LEU A 15 -55.76 -29.31 -26.57
CA LEU A 15 -54.54 -28.55 -26.60
C LEU A 15 -53.42 -29.47 -26.10
N GLY A 16 -52.63 -29.97 -27.05
CA GLY A 16 -51.50 -30.84 -26.77
C GLY A 16 -50.45 -30.05 -25.96
N LEU A 17 -50.34 -30.36 -24.69
CA LEU A 17 -49.28 -29.85 -23.83
C LEU A 17 -47.87 -30.33 -24.25
N GLY A 18 -47.78 -31.19 -25.23
CA GLY A 18 -46.54 -31.80 -25.70
C GLY A 18 -45.45 -30.81 -26.18
N PRO A 19 -45.79 -29.86 -27.09
CA PRO A 19 -44.76 -28.98 -27.62
C PRO A 19 -44.21 -27.99 -26.60
N VAL A 20 -45.05 -27.53 -25.64
CA VAL A 20 -44.61 -26.59 -24.59
C VAL A 20 -43.70 -27.28 -23.59
N LEU A 21 -43.99 -28.52 -23.21
CA LEU A 21 -43.16 -29.30 -22.31
C LEU A 21 -41.79 -29.63 -22.93
N ALA A 22 -41.78 -29.95 -24.24
CA ALA A 22 -40.53 -30.19 -24.97
C ALA A 22 -39.65 -28.93 -25.06
N LEU A 23 -40.28 -27.76 -25.22
CA LEU A 23 -39.55 -26.49 -25.28
C LEU A 23 -38.94 -26.10 -23.92
N LEU A 24 -39.66 -26.35 -22.83
CA LEU A 24 -39.17 -26.09 -21.47
C LEU A 24 -38.01 -27.02 -21.08
N VAL A 25 -38.05 -28.27 -21.46
CA VAL A 25 -36.95 -29.23 -21.24
C VAL A 25 -35.73 -28.86 -22.08
N ALA A 26 -35.91 -28.43 -23.34
CA ALA A 26 -34.79 -27.97 -24.15
C ALA A 26 -34.14 -26.70 -23.63
N LEU A 27 -34.91 -25.74 -23.13
CA LEU A 27 -34.40 -24.52 -22.51
C LEU A 27 -33.65 -24.79 -21.21
N SER A 28 -34.11 -25.75 -20.39
CA SER A 28 -33.41 -26.14 -19.17
C SER A 28 -32.06 -26.82 -19.45
N ALA A 29 -31.99 -27.64 -20.52
CA ALA A 29 -30.74 -28.28 -20.93
C ALA A 29 -29.70 -27.27 -21.47
N ILE A 30 -30.14 -26.24 -22.17
CA ILE A 30 -29.27 -25.17 -22.67
C ILE A 30 -28.75 -24.33 -21.49
N MET A 31 -29.58 -24.06 -20.48
CA MET A 31 -29.20 -23.31 -19.31
C MET A 31 -28.14 -24.03 -18.44
N THR A 32 -28.20 -25.38 -18.40
CA THR A 32 -27.19 -26.19 -17.70
C THR A 32 -25.86 -26.29 -18.46
N LEU A 33 -25.88 -26.20 -19.79
CA LEU A 33 -24.69 -26.20 -20.64
C LEU A 33 -23.94 -24.86 -20.59
N LEU A 34 -24.63 -23.75 -20.29
CA LEU A 34 -24.03 -22.43 -20.16
C LEU A 34 -23.50 -22.17 -18.75
N TRP A 35 -23.86 -22.97 -17.75
CA TRP A 35 -23.29 -22.93 -16.42
C TRP A 35 -22.06 -23.85 -16.37
N SER A 36 -20.99 -23.45 -17.02
CA SER A 36 -19.68 -24.03 -16.72
C SER A 36 -19.27 -23.57 -15.32
N PRO A 37 -19.14 -24.48 -14.34
CA PRO A 37 -18.49 -24.10 -13.09
C PRO A 37 -17.07 -23.68 -13.46
N ALA A 38 -16.68 -22.46 -13.07
CA ALA A 38 -15.32 -21.99 -13.23
C ALA A 38 -14.37 -23.07 -12.71
N SER A 39 -13.42 -23.48 -13.56
CA SER A 39 -12.47 -24.53 -13.21
C SER A 39 -11.74 -24.17 -11.91
N PRO A 40 -11.55 -25.11 -10.97
CA PRO A 40 -10.82 -24.85 -9.72
C PRO A 40 -9.37 -24.37 -9.94
N ALA A 41 -8.88 -24.42 -11.18
CA ALA A 41 -7.59 -23.87 -11.57
C ALA A 41 -7.61 -22.32 -11.70
N GLU A 42 -8.75 -21.72 -12.09
CA GLU A 42 -8.89 -20.26 -12.16
C GLU A 42 -9.06 -19.64 -10.77
N GLU A 43 -9.72 -20.35 -9.86
CA GLU A 43 -9.87 -19.92 -8.47
C GLU A 43 -8.54 -19.94 -7.71
N ARG A 44 -7.58 -20.82 -8.07
CA ARG A 44 -6.23 -20.83 -7.50
C ARG A 44 -5.34 -19.69 -8.01
N MET A 45 -5.65 -19.09 -9.15
CA MET A 45 -4.85 -17.99 -9.70
C MET A 45 -5.28 -16.62 -9.16
N GLN A 46 -6.45 -16.54 -8.52
CA GLN A 46 -6.92 -15.36 -7.81
C GLN A 46 -6.50 -15.33 -6.32
N LEU A 47 -6.00 -16.46 -5.77
CA LEU A 47 -5.41 -16.49 -4.43
C LEU A 47 -3.91 -16.17 -4.52
N GLY A 48 -3.58 -14.88 -4.54
CA GLY A 48 -2.26 -14.49 -4.11
C GLY A 48 -1.37 -13.81 -5.12
N ALA A 49 -1.82 -12.72 -5.68
CA ALA A 49 -0.86 -11.65 -5.91
C ALA A 49 -0.62 -10.97 -4.55
N PRO A 50 0.61 -10.93 -4.01
CA PRO A 50 0.91 -10.30 -2.72
C PRO A 50 0.73 -8.76 -2.75
N GLU A 51 0.28 -8.21 -3.86
CA GLU A 51 0.02 -6.78 -4.08
C GLU A 51 -1.10 -6.24 -3.18
N GLY A 52 -2.12 -7.03 -2.88
CA GLY A 52 -3.21 -6.61 -1.99
C GLY A 52 -2.79 -6.42 -0.53
N LEU A 53 -1.84 -7.22 -0.07
CA LEU A 53 -1.33 -7.14 1.30
C LEU A 53 -0.54 -5.85 1.54
N GLY A 54 0.25 -5.42 0.56
CA GLY A 54 1.04 -4.18 0.62
C GLY A 54 0.17 -2.92 0.69
N ILE A 55 -0.94 -2.88 -0.06
CA ILE A 55 -1.87 -1.74 -0.08
C ILE A 55 -2.58 -1.62 1.28
N GLY A 56 -3.02 -2.72 1.87
CA GLY A 56 -3.66 -2.77 3.19
C GLY A 56 -2.75 -2.23 4.29
N ILE A 57 -1.51 -2.72 4.36
CA ILE A 57 -0.51 -2.32 5.35
C ILE A 57 -0.15 -0.84 5.22
N GLY A 58 0.06 -0.34 4.00
CA GLY A 58 0.36 1.06 3.77
C GLY A 58 -0.79 2.00 4.17
N ARG A 59 -2.03 1.57 4.00
CA ARG A 59 -3.21 2.31 4.46
C ARG A 59 -3.30 2.31 5.99
N GLU A 60 -3.12 1.17 6.62
CA GLU A 60 -3.08 1.03 8.07
C GLU A 60 -2.01 1.94 8.69
N PHE A 61 -0.79 1.94 8.14
CA PHE A 61 0.29 2.80 8.59
C PHE A 61 -0.10 4.29 8.53
N ARG A 62 -0.61 4.75 7.38
CA ARG A 62 -1.03 6.15 7.21
C ARG A 62 -2.13 6.57 8.17
N SER A 63 -3.12 5.72 8.39
CA SER A 63 -4.24 6.04 9.29
C SER A 63 -3.86 5.98 10.77
N SER A 64 -2.87 5.15 11.14
CA SER A 64 -2.49 4.96 12.54
C SER A 64 -1.49 5.99 13.03
N VAL A 65 -0.43 6.26 12.25
CA VAL A 65 0.71 7.09 12.70
C VAL A 65 1.07 8.20 11.71
N GLY A 66 0.43 8.24 10.54
CA GLY A 66 0.79 9.15 9.46
C GLY A 66 2.07 8.74 8.73
N ASP A 67 2.14 9.09 7.46
CA ASP A 67 3.26 8.74 6.58
C ASP A 67 4.18 9.92 6.25
N ARG A 68 3.87 11.13 6.73
CA ARG A 68 4.53 12.37 6.29
C ARG A 68 5.11 13.16 7.45
N VAL A 69 6.28 13.72 7.20
CA VAL A 69 6.89 14.75 8.03
C VAL A 69 7.27 15.94 7.19
N PHE A 70 7.12 17.14 7.74
CA PHE A 70 7.35 18.40 7.05
C PHE A 70 8.59 19.10 7.61
N PHE A 71 9.24 19.87 6.72
CA PHE A 71 10.48 20.56 7.01
C PHE A 71 10.36 22.08 6.86
N PRO A 72 11.18 22.83 7.61
CA PRO A 72 11.33 24.25 7.38
C PRO A 72 11.88 24.56 5.99
N ASP A 73 11.80 25.83 5.61
CA ASP A 73 12.37 26.29 4.37
C ASP A 73 13.88 26.04 4.32
N ARG A 74 14.37 25.56 3.16
CA ARG A 74 15.79 25.27 2.91
C ARG A 74 16.50 24.45 3.99
N SER A 75 15.76 23.70 4.78
CA SER A 75 16.30 22.91 5.88
C SER A 75 15.88 21.45 5.81
N ALA A 76 16.74 20.58 6.33
CA ALA A 76 16.45 19.16 6.62
C ALA A 76 16.38 18.92 8.14
N GLU A 77 16.29 19.97 8.94
CA GLU A 77 16.21 19.86 10.40
C GLU A 77 14.83 19.35 10.82
N LEU A 78 14.81 18.40 11.74
CA LEU A 78 13.59 17.82 12.29
C LEU A 78 13.06 18.71 13.43
N SER A 79 11.91 19.32 13.23
CA SER A 79 11.18 20.00 14.31
C SER A 79 10.74 19.00 15.38
N THR A 80 10.38 19.48 16.58
CA THR A 80 9.84 18.63 17.65
C THR A 80 8.63 17.80 17.17
N ARG A 81 7.73 18.43 16.41
CA ARG A 81 6.56 17.73 15.83
C ARG A 81 6.97 16.64 14.84
N ALA A 82 7.97 16.89 13.99
CA ALA A 82 8.50 15.90 13.06
C ALA A 82 9.13 14.73 13.80
N ARG A 83 9.89 14.97 14.84
CA ARG A 83 10.50 13.93 15.68
C ARG A 83 9.43 13.04 16.31
N LEU A 84 8.42 13.62 16.96
CA LEU A 84 7.32 12.86 17.56
C LEU A 84 6.57 12.00 16.54
N ALA A 85 6.36 12.50 15.33
CA ALA A 85 5.72 11.72 14.27
C ALA A 85 6.59 10.53 13.84
N ILE A 86 7.92 10.74 13.69
CA ILE A 86 8.83 9.64 13.33
C ILE A 86 8.93 8.62 14.48
N ASP A 87 8.92 9.08 15.73
CA ASP A 87 8.95 8.21 16.91
C ASP A 87 7.71 7.30 16.95
N ALA A 88 6.53 7.83 16.65
CA ALA A 88 5.30 7.03 16.52
C ALA A 88 5.38 6.02 15.36
N GLN A 89 5.93 6.43 14.20
CA GLN A 89 6.19 5.54 13.08
C GLN A 89 7.14 4.41 13.47
N ALA A 90 8.22 4.73 14.18
CA ALA A 90 9.19 3.73 14.64
C ALA A 90 8.57 2.73 15.63
N GLN A 91 7.75 3.19 16.57
CA GLN A 91 7.03 2.29 17.47
C GLN A 91 6.11 1.34 16.72
N TRP A 92 5.35 1.84 15.76
CA TRP A 92 4.49 1.00 14.92
C TRP A 92 5.30 -0.05 14.14
N LEU A 93 6.45 0.34 13.57
CA LEU A 93 7.35 -0.52 12.80
C LEU A 93 8.04 -1.60 13.65
N LYS A 94 8.26 -1.36 14.95
CA LYS A 94 8.82 -2.36 15.88
C LYS A 94 7.91 -3.57 16.04
N HIS A 95 6.58 -3.36 16.03
CA HIS A 95 5.61 -4.45 16.12
C HIS A 95 5.44 -5.22 14.79
N LYS A 96 6.10 -4.78 13.73
CA LYS A 96 5.99 -5.36 12.38
C LYS A 96 7.38 -5.59 11.76
N PRO A 97 8.18 -6.54 12.29
CA PRO A 97 9.57 -6.75 11.88
C PRO A 97 9.73 -7.21 10.43
N GLY A 98 8.70 -7.83 9.85
CA GLY A 98 8.69 -8.27 8.46
C GLY A 98 8.47 -7.17 7.42
N LEU A 99 8.36 -5.88 7.83
CA LEU A 99 8.19 -4.78 6.90
C LEU A 99 9.51 -4.08 6.60
N THR A 100 9.67 -3.64 5.35
CA THR A 100 10.71 -2.72 4.91
C THR A 100 10.14 -1.32 4.75
N VAL A 101 11.01 -0.33 4.81
CA VAL A 101 10.68 1.09 4.77
C VAL A 101 11.42 1.75 3.63
N LEU A 102 10.71 2.49 2.79
CA LEU A 102 11.27 3.43 1.84
C LEU A 102 10.92 4.85 2.30
N VAL A 103 11.93 5.69 2.50
CA VAL A 103 11.74 7.10 2.82
C VAL A 103 12.01 7.94 1.58
N GLU A 104 11.00 8.62 1.09
CA GLU A 104 11.10 9.53 -0.05
C GLU A 104 11.23 10.96 0.44
N GLY A 105 12.32 11.64 0.06
CA GLY A 105 12.53 13.06 0.34
C GLY A 105 12.06 13.92 -0.81
N HIS A 106 11.43 15.04 -0.49
CA HIS A 106 10.93 16.01 -1.46
C HIS A 106 11.37 17.43 -1.09
N ALA A 107 11.55 18.25 -2.12
CA ALA A 107 11.79 19.68 -2.00
C ALA A 107 10.67 20.47 -2.68
N ASP A 108 10.64 21.77 -2.42
CA ASP A 108 9.78 22.70 -3.16
C ASP A 108 10.47 23.15 -4.47
N ASP A 109 9.85 24.09 -5.18
CA ASP A 109 10.36 24.58 -6.46
C ASP A 109 11.45 25.67 -6.32
N SER A 110 11.87 25.98 -5.09
CA SER A 110 12.88 27.01 -4.85
C SER A 110 14.30 26.49 -5.10
N GLY A 111 15.12 27.24 -5.85
CA GLY A 111 16.50 26.87 -6.13
C GLY A 111 16.71 26.03 -7.39
N THR A 112 17.94 25.53 -7.57
CA THR A 112 18.30 24.70 -8.73
C THR A 112 17.80 23.26 -8.55
N SER A 113 17.77 22.50 -9.63
CA SER A 113 17.40 21.07 -9.59
C SER A 113 18.33 20.27 -8.70
N ASP A 114 19.62 20.55 -8.76
CA ASP A 114 20.66 19.83 -8.01
C ASP A 114 20.58 20.15 -6.52
N ASP A 115 20.37 21.42 -6.14
CA ASP A 115 20.14 21.82 -4.75
C ASP A 115 18.91 21.11 -4.17
N ASN A 116 17.81 21.06 -4.93
CA ASN A 116 16.59 20.40 -4.51
C ASN A 116 16.77 18.87 -4.38
N MET A 117 17.56 18.27 -5.27
CA MET A 117 17.89 16.85 -5.16
C MET A 117 18.73 16.57 -3.92
N GLN A 118 19.73 17.39 -3.65
CA GLN A 118 20.57 17.27 -2.45
C GLN A 118 19.76 17.49 -1.17
N LEU A 119 18.93 18.54 -1.11
CA LEU A 119 18.09 18.83 0.05
C LEU A 119 17.06 17.73 0.31
N SER A 120 16.45 17.19 -0.72
CA SER A 120 15.52 16.08 -0.61
C SER A 120 16.20 14.82 -0.06
N ARG A 121 17.44 14.55 -0.46
CA ARG A 121 18.25 13.47 0.09
C ARG A 121 18.53 13.66 1.57
N GLN A 122 18.94 14.88 1.96
CA GLN A 122 19.20 15.22 3.37
C GLN A 122 17.94 15.04 4.24
N ARG A 123 16.78 15.43 3.75
CA ARG A 123 15.48 15.24 4.43
C ARG A 123 15.15 13.77 4.63
N ALA A 124 15.32 12.95 3.59
CA ALA A 124 15.09 11.50 3.70
C ALA A 124 16.09 10.86 4.68
N ASP A 125 17.35 11.30 4.65
CA ASP A 125 18.40 10.78 5.54
C ASP A 125 18.15 11.17 7.01
N ALA A 126 17.67 12.38 7.28
CA ALA A 126 17.29 12.82 8.63
C ALA A 126 16.18 11.91 9.23
N VAL A 127 15.18 11.54 8.44
CA VAL A 127 14.15 10.58 8.87
C VAL A 127 14.73 9.19 9.09
N ARG A 128 15.59 8.72 8.18
CA ARG A 128 16.27 7.42 8.30
C ARG A 128 17.09 7.34 9.60
N VAL A 129 17.91 8.34 9.86
CA VAL A 129 18.74 8.40 11.08
C VAL A 129 17.85 8.32 12.31
N ARG A 130 16.77 9.09 12.36
CA ARG A 130 15.84 9.08 13.49
C ARG A 130 15.16 7.72 13.71
N LEU A 131 14.75 7.04 12.63
CA LEU A 131 14.19 5.68 12.72
C LEU A 131 15.21 4.68 13.28
N ILE A 132 16.50 4.80 12.89
CA ILE A 132 17.58 3.96 13.39
C ILE A 132 17.84 4.24 14.88
N GLU A 133 17.86 5.49 15.30
CA GLU A 133 17.98 5.89 16.72
C GLU A 133 16.89 5.27 17.58
N PHE A 134 15.69 5.13 17.02
CA PHE A 134 14.55 4.45 17.65
C PHE A 134 14.60 2.93 17.54
N GLY A 135 15.66 2.35 16.98
CA GLY A 135 15.93 0.92 16.97
C GLY A 135 15.33 0.16 15.77
N ILE A 136 15.01 0.86 14.67
CA ILE A 136 14.70 0.18 13.42
C ILE A 136 16.02 -0.16 12.72
N ALA A 137 16.18 -1.44 12.33
CA ALA A 137 17.40 -1.91 11.68
C ALA A 137 17.65 -1.17 10.36
N ALA A 138 18.88 -0.71 10.15
CA ALA A 138 19.27 0.10 9.00
C ALA A 138 18.99 -0.61 7.65
N GLU A 139 19.10 -1.93 7.63
CA GLU A 139 18.89 -2.79 6.47
C GLU A 139 17.43 -2.81 6.01
N ARG A 140 16.52 -2.48 6.92
CA ARG A 140 15.08 -2.33 6.62
C ARG A 140 14.73 -1.02 5.96
N ILE A 141 15.64 -0.03 5.98
CA ILE A 141 15.34 1.36 5.58
C ILE A 141 16.13 1.70 4.33
N ARG A 142 15.42 2.07 3.27
CA ARG A 142 15.98 2.67 2.05
C ARG A 142 15.53 4.11 1.93
N ILE A 143 16.34 4.94 1.28
CA ILE A 143 16.00 6.33 0.98
C ILE A 143 15.99 6.57 -0.52
N THR A 144 15.12 7.48 -0.97
CA THR A 144 15.10 8.00 -2.32
C THR A 144 14.93 9.52 -2.29
N ALA A 145 15.74 10.22 -3.04
CA ALA A 145 15.62 11.65 -3.25
C ALA A 145 14.81 11.91 -4.52
N LEU A 146 13.77 12.70 -4.45
CA LEU A 146 12.90 13.02 -5.57
C LEU A 146 12.97 14.51 -5.96
N GLY A 147 13.67 15.33 -5.18
CA GLY A 147 13.77 16.77 -5.44
C GLY A 147 12.38 17.39 -5.57
N ARG A 148 12.17 18.14 -6.65
CA ARG A 148 10.89 18.76 -7.01
C ARG A 148 10.03 17.95 -8.01
N ASN A 149 10.49 16.75 -8.41
CA ASN A 149 9.84 15.99 -9.49
C ASN A 149 8.42 15.49 -9.14
N GLN A 150 8.06 15.45 -7.86
CA GLN A 150 6.75 14.98 -7.39
C GLN A 150 6.14 15.95 -6.39
N THR A 151 5.84 17.15 -6.85
CA THR A 151 5.12 18.15 -6.06
C THR A 151 3.67 17.71 -5.85
N VAL A 152 3.16 17.91 -4.63
CA VAL A 152 1.74 17.61 -4.29
C VAL A 152 0.88 18.88 -4.32
N ALA A 153 1.52 20.05 -4.23
CA ALA A 153 0.87 21.34 -4.33
C ALA A 153 1.48 22.13 -5.47
N VAL A 154 0.64 22.45 -6.46
CA VAL A 154 1.01 23.23 -7.66
C VAL A 154 0.29 24.56 -7.54
N CYS A 155 0.82 25.47 -6.74
CA CYS A 155 0.35 26.83 -6.61
C CYS A 155 1.49 27.75 -6.12
N SER A 156 1.42 29.01 -6.44
CA SER A 156 2.38 30.02 -5.98
C SER A 156 1.98 30.51 -4.59
N GLY A 157 2.67 30.06 -3.56
CA GLY A 157 2.43 30.55 -2.21
C GLY A 157 3.17 29.76 -1.14
N LEU A 158 3.40 30.37 0.02
CA LEU A 158 4.15 29.78 1.13
C LEU A 158 3.51 28.47 1.65
N LEU A 159 2.18 28.38 1.62
CA LEU A 159 1.46 27.18 2.06
C LEU A 159 1.68 25.99 1.12
N CYS A 160 1.76 26.25 -0.19
CA CYS A 160 2.05 25.21 -1.18
C CYS A 160 3.48 24.71 -1.07
N ALA A 161 4.45 25.62 -0.98
CA ALA A 161 5.83 25.27 -0.75
C ALA A 161 5.98 24.42 0.52
N ALA A 162 5.28 24.78 1.61
CA ALA A 162 5.31 24.03 2.86
C ALA A 162 4.83 22.58 2.71
N GLN A 163 3.86 22.29 1.85
CA GLN A 163 3.40 20.92 1.58
C GLN A 163 4.40 20.10 0.74
N ASN A 164 5.18 20.77 -0.10
CA ASN A 164 6.21 20.12 -0.90
C ASN A 164 7.46 19.80 -0.08
N ARG A 165 7.78 20.58 0.94
CA ARG A 165 8.91 20.35 1.86
C ARG A 165 8.61 19.23 2.83
N ARG A 166 8.65 18.00 2.35
CA ARG A 166 8.25 16.82 3.14
C ARG A 166 9.19 15.64 2.94
N ALA A 167 9.12 14.68 3.84
CA ALA A 167 9.51 13.30 3.59
C ALA A 167 8.30 12.38 3.78
N VAL A 168 8.23 11.33 2.98
CA VAL A 168 7.13 10.34 3.00
C VAL A 168 7.72 8.98 3.35
N THR A 169 7.17 8.34 4.36
CA THR A 169 7.53 6.99 4.79
C THR A 169 6.59 5.97 4.16
N ILE A 170 7.09 5.13 3.29
CA ILE A 170 6.34 4.08 2.61
C ILE A 170 6.74 2.74 3.20
N VAL A 171 5.75 1.98 3.68
CA VAL A 171 5.95 0.63 4.22
C VAL A 171 5.57 -0.42 3.19
N ARG A 172 6.38 -1.47 3.08
CA ARG A 172 6.17 -2.58 2.14
C ARG A 172 6.45 -3.90 2.85
N PRO A 173 5.76 -4.98 2.48
CA PRO A 173 6.19 -6.32 2.87
C PRO A 173 7.65 -6.50 2.44
N GLY A 174 8.51 -6.88 3.39
CA GLY A 174 9.91 -7.18 3.14
C GLY A 174 10.13 -8.67 3.11
N MET A 175 11.25 -9.09 2.53
CA MET A 175 11.77 -10.41 2.85
C MET A 175 12.07 -10.46 4.35
N PRO A 176 11.78 -11.57 5.04
CA PRO A 176 12.17 -11.70 6.44
C PRO A 176 13.67 -11.39 6.56
N VAL A 177 14.00 -10.33 7.27
CA VAL A 177 15.40 -10.12 7.66
C VAL A 177 15.73 -11.29 8.58
N PRO A 178 16.68 -12.17 8.26
CA PRO A 178 17.05 -13.24 9.16
C PRO A 178 17.35 -12.59 10.50
N ALA A 179 16.76 -13.14 11.57
CA ALA A 179 16.97 -12.65 12.93
C ALA A 179 18.47 -12.46 13.12
N THR A 180 18.89 -11.24 13.35
CA THR A 180 20.29 -10.87 13.47
C THR A 180 20.86 -11.77 14.58
N THR A 181 21.74 -12.70 14.21
CA THR A 181 22.40 -13.56 15.17
C THR A 181 23.02 -12.66 16.25
N PRO A 182 22.93 -13.00 17.55
CA PRO A 182 23.43 -12.13 18.61
C PRO A 182 24.92 -11.72 18.44
N ALA A 183 25.67 -12.44 17.59
CA ALA A 183 27.02 -12.09 17.18
C ALA A 183 27.10 -10.84 16.26
N ALA A 184 26.13 -10.62 15.38
CA ALA A 184 26.09 -9.44 14.51
C ALA A 184 25.64 -8.19 15.27
N ALA A 185 24.74 -8.33 16.26
CA ALA A 185 24.36 -7.25 17.18
C ALA A 185 25.56 -6.77 17.99
N ARG A 186 26.37 -7.68 18.56
CA ARG A 186 27.61 -7.34 19.29
C ARG A 186 28.67 -6.65 18.43
N LYS A 187 28.76 -6.99 17.13
CA LYS A 187 29.68 -6.32 16.19
C LYS A 187 29.22 -4.88 15.88
N ALA A 188 27.94 -4.63 15.79
CA ALA A 188 27.38 -3.29 15.58
C ALA A 188 27.56 -2.38 16.83
N GLU A 189 27.39 -2.94 18.03
CA GLU A 189 27.62 -2.25 19.31
C GLU A 189 29.11 -1.88 19.47
N GLY A 190 30.03 -2.79 19.14
CA GLY A 190 31.50 -2.53 19.19
C GLY A 190 31.92 -1.43 18.22
N ALA A 191 31.33 -1.35 17.03
CA ALA A 191 31.62 -0.27 16.08
C ALA A 191 31.14 1.09 16.61
N GLY A 192 29.96 1.15 17.21
CA GLY A 192 29.41 2.37 17.83
C GLY A 192 30.23 2.88 19.04
N GLU A 193 30.86 1.98 19.77
CA GLU A 193 31.74 2.35 20.89
C GLU A 193 33.09 2.91 20.44
N LEU A 194 33.65 2.38 19.34
CA LEU A 194 34.87 2.90 18.75
C LEU A 194 34.73 4.36 18.29
N TRP A 195 33.61 4.70 17.66
CA TRP A 195 33.33 6.08 17.23
C TRP A 195 33.15 7.02 18.42
N ARG A 196 32.50 6.57 19.50
CA ARG A 196 32.32 7.34 20.73
C ARG A 196 33.64 7.58 21.46
N ARG A 197 34.61 6.65 21.38
CA ARG A 197 35.97 6.84 21.93
C ARG A 197 36.78 7.83 21.09
N ALA A 198 36.74 7.68 19.75
CA ALA A 198 37.44 8.60 18.85
C ALA A 198 36.91 10.04 18.98
N ALA A 199 35.64 10.24 19.12
CA ALA A 199 35.04 11.58 19.33
C ALA A 199 35.44 12.22 20.65
N ARG A 200 35.73 11.43 21.71
CA ARG A 200 36.19 11.96 23.01
C ARG A 200 37.67 12.32 23.04
N GLN A 201 38.47 11.94 22.06
CA GLN A 201 39.90 12.29 21.96
C GLN A 201 40.14 13.55 21.12
N LEU A 202 39.11 14.09 20.49
CA LEU A 202 39.18 15.29 19.63
C LEU A 202 38.70 16.56 20.32
N PHE A 203 38.27 16.46 21.57
CA PHE A 203 37.93 17.57 22.49
C PHE A 203 38.64 17.35 23.82
#